data_cec74e2f3302f190788d2300b4c7e0e5
#
_entry.id   cec74e2f3302f190788d2300b4c7e0e5
#
_cell.length_a   1.000
_cell.length_b   1.000
_cell.length_c   1.000
_cell.angle_alpha   90.00
_cell.angle_beta   90.00
_cell.angle_gamma   90.00
#
_symmetry.space_group_name_H-M   'P 1'
#
loop_
_entity.id
_entity.type
_entity.pdbx_description
1 polymer ?
#
loop_
_entity_poly.entity_id
_entity_poly.type
_entity_poly.pdbx_seq_one_letter_code
_entity_poly.pdbx_strand_id
1 'polypeptide(L)'
;MNGSVFQKDNKFYLKVKGSGEFEMGLVSEGYRKLSTLIYLILSGSLNKNAILFWDEPETNMNPKLISHVTDALIKLSQMGVQVFISTHSYFVQQSFNLFAEYQNKGKNKLDIQFMSLYKDIENGKLKCEKSKDLSEISHNAIMEEFDAIYDKEQELIE
;
A
#
# COMPACT_ATOMS: atom_id res chain seq x y z
N MET A 1 9.77 -6.83 -12.04
CA MET A 1 10.06 -5.77 -13.02
C MET A 1 11.48 -5.95 -13.51
N ASN A 2 11.71 -6.20 -14.81
CA ASN A 2 13.05 -6.28 -15.37
C ASN A 2 13.48 -4.90 -15.89
N GLY A 3 13.86 -4.00 -14.99
CA GLY A 3 14.26 -2.64 -15.33
C GLY A 3 15.10 -2.00 -14.24
N SER A 4 15.72 -0.87 -14.58
CA SER A 4 16.49 -0.04 -13.66
C SER A 4 16.06 1.42 -13.77
N VAL A 5 16.14 2.14 -12.65
CA VAL A 5 15.85 3.57 -12.59
C VAL A 5 17.18 4.31 -12.49
N PHE A 6 17.34 5.39 -13.25
CA PHE A 6 18.52 6.23 -13.21
C PHE A 6 18.17 7.70 -13.45
N GLN A 7 19.05 8.59 -13.03
CA GLN A 7 18.89 10.03 -13.22
C GLN A 7 19.87 10.49 -14.31
N LYS A 8 19.37 11.30 -15.24
CA LYS A 8 20.16 11.98 -16.29
C LYS A 8 19.56 13.37 -16.52
N ASP A 9 20.40 14.40 -16.60
CA ASP A 9 20.00 15.80 -16.88
C ASP A 9 18.85 16.30 -15.96
N ASN A 10 18.95 16.00 -14.66
CA ASN A 10 17.95 16.32 -13.64
C ASN A 10 16.57 15.68 -13.87
N LYS A 11 16.45 14.71 -14.75
CA LYS A 11 15.24 13.93 -15.02
C LYS A 11 15.44 12.47 -14.64
N PHE A 12 14.35 11.79 -14.30
CA PHE A 12 14.36 10.37 -14.01
C PHE A 12 13.92 9.56 -15.22
N TYR A 13 14.64 8.47 -15.45
CA TYR A 13 14.41 7.53 -16.53
C TYR A 13 14.21 6.12 -15.99
N LEU A 14 13.28 5.40 -16.61
CA LEU A 14 13.07 3.96 -16.43
C LEU A 14 13.63 3.24 -17.66
N LYS A 15 14.63 2.39 -17.46
CA LYS A 15 15.13 1.47 -18.49
C LYS A 15 14.46 0.12 -18.29
N VAL A 16 13.69 -0.32 -19.29
CA VAL A 16 13.02 -1.63 -19.29
C VAL A 16 13.76 -2.55 -20.25
N LYS A 17 14.14 -3.74 -19.78
CA LYS A 17 14.85 -4.72 -20.61
C LYS A 17 13.98 -5.11 -21.81
N GLY A 18 14.49 -4.88 -23.01
CA GLY A 18 13.80 -5.18 -24.27
C GLY A 18 12.86 -4.10 -24.80
N SER A 19 12.60 -3.02 -24.03
CA SER A 19 11.66 -1.96 -24.44
C SER A 19 12.32 -0.56 -24.54
N GLY A 20 13.55 -0.40 -24.02
CA GLY A 20 14.29 0.87 -24.11
C GLY A 20 14.27 1.72 -22.84
N GLU A 21 14.57 2.99 -23.00
CA GLU A 21 14.64 3.99 -21.93
C GLU A 21 13.48 4.98 -22.09
N PHE A 22 12.74 5.22 -21.01
CA PHE A 22 11.58 6.09 -20.98
C PHE A 22 11.78 7.17 -19.92
N GLU A 23 11.51 8.42 -20.25
CA GLU A 23 11.40 9.47 -19.24
C GLU A 23 10.24 9.16 -18.31
N MET A 24 10.42 9.32 -17.00
CA MET A 24 9.42 8.98 -15.98
C MET A 24 8.06 9.67 -16.15
N GLY A 25 8.06 10.86 -16.76
CA GLY A 25 6.83 11.58 -17.10
C GLY A 25 5.99 10.90 -18.19
N LEU A 26 6.57 10.00 -18.99
CA LEU A 26 5.92 9.31 -20.10
C LEU A 26 5.46 7.89 -19.77
N VAL A 27 5.81 7.38 -18.58
CA VAL A 27 5.37 6.07 -18.12
C VAL A 27 4.05 6.16 -17.35
N SER A 28 3.32 5.03 -17.26
CA SER A 28 2.08 5.01 -16.48
C SER A 28 2.34 5.39 -15.02
N GLU A 29 1.33 5.94 -14.36
CA GLU A 29 1.45 6.44 -12.98
C GLU A 29 1.90 5.35 -12.00
N GLY A 30 1.40 4.12 -12.14
CA GLY A 30 1.84 3.00 -11.32
C GLY A 30 3.34 2.70 -11.46
N TYR A 31 3.88 2.75 -12.67
CA TYR A 31 5.32 2.61 -12.89
C TYR A 31 6.11 3.78 -12.31
N ARG A 32 5.58 5.00 -12.41
CA ARG A 32 6.20 6.19 -11.82
C ARG A 32 6.28 6.09 -10.31
N LYS A 33 5.18 5.69 -9.63
CA LYS A 33 5.14 5.48 -8.17
C LYS A 33 6.19 4.44 -7.72
N LEU A 34 6.24 3.28 -8.38
CA LEU A 34 7.23 2.23 -8.09
C LEU A 34 8.66 2.72 -8.31
N SER A 35 8.91 3.43 -9.40
CA SER A 35 10.22 3.94 -9.71
C SER A 35 10.68 5.01 -8.73
N THR A 36 9.77 5.86 -8.25
CA THR A 36 10.04 6.83 -7.18
C THR A 36 10.44 6.12 -5.89
N LEU A 37 9.72 5.06 -5.50
CA LEU A 37 10.07 4.26 -4.34
C LEU A 37 11.47 3.64 -4.46
N ILE A 38 11.77 3.03 -5.62
CA ILE A 38 13.09 2.46 -5.90
C ILE A 38 14.18 3.54 -5.80
N TYR A 39 13.93 4.72 -6.37
CA TYR A 39 14.86 5.83 -6.30
C TYR A 39 15.14 6.27 -4.85
N LEU A 40 14.10 6.42 -4.03
CA LEU A 40 14.23 6.81 -2.62
C LEU A 40 15.02 5.78 -1.80
N ILE A 41 14.91 4.50 -2.16
CA ILE A 41 15.71 3.43 -1.56
C ILE A 41 17.17 3.55 -2.00
N LEU A 42 17.43 3.65 -3.31
CA LEU A 42 18.76 3.69 -3.87
C LEU A 42 19.55 4.95 -3.51
N SER A 43 18.85 6.09 -3.37
CA SER A 43 19.47 7.35 -2.92
C SER A 43 19.80 7.36 -1.42
N GLY A 44 19.36 6.34 -0.65
CA GLY A 44 19.52 6.30 0.80
C GLY A 44 18.56 7.23 1.56
N SER A 45 17.59 7.85 0.87
CA SER A 45 16.58 8.70 1.52
C SER A 45 15.65 7.87 2.42
N LEU A 46 15.33 6.64 2.04
CA LEU A 46 14.63 5.67 2.86
C LEU A 46 15.64 4.73 3.53
N ASN A 47 16.27 5.20 4.58
CA ASN A 47 17.17 4.44 5.43
C ASN A 47 16.52 4.06 6.77
N LYS A 48 17.25 3.32 7.61
CA LYS A 48 16.82 2.99 8.97
C LYS A 48 16.50 4.28 9.74
N ASN A 49 15.34 4.30 10.40
CA ASN A 49 14.72 5.42 11.11
C ASN A 49 14.07 6.49 10.22
N ALA A 50 14.03 6.32 8.90
CA ALA A 50 13.20 7.15 8.05
C ALA A 50 11.70 6.89 8.31
N ILE A 51 10.87 7.89 8.03
CA ILE A 51 9.41 7.78 8.08
C ILE A 51 8.89 7.99 6.66
N LEU A 52 8.06 7.07 6.19
CA LEU A 52 7.38 7.14 4.91
C LEU A 52 5.88 7.30 5.15
N PHE A 53 5.30 8.39 4.66
CA PHE A 53 3.86 8.55 4.52
C PHE A 53 3.50 8.36 3.06
N TRP A 54 2.58 7.46 2.78
CA TRP A 54 2.14 7.20 1.41
C TRP A 54 0.62 7.09 1.36
N ASP A 55 0.03 8.04 0.68
CA ASP A 55 -1.40 8.10 0.45
C ASP A 55 -1.74 7.35 -0.83
N GLU A 56 -2.68 6.42 -0.74
CA GLU A 56 -3.18 5.58 -1.83
C GLU A 56 -2.05 5.02 -2.74
N PRO A 57 -1.15 4.17 -2.20
CA PRO A 57 -0.05 3.62 -3.01
C PRO A 57 -0.54 2.87 -4.25
N GLU A 58 -1.75 2.32 -4.21
CA GLU A 58 -2.37 1.53 -5.26
C GLU A 58 -3.02 2.32 -6.38
N THR A 59 -3.27 3.62 -6.20
CA THR A 59 -4.01 4.43 -7.17
C THR A 59 -3.37 4.38 -8.55
N ASN A 60 -4.19 4.10 -9.58
CA ASN A 60 -3.77 3.92 -10.97
C ASN A 60 -2.80 2.74 -11.20
N MET A 61 -2.79 1.75 -10.30
CA MET A 61 -2.02 0.51 -10.48
C MET A 61 -2.91 -0.65 -10.94
N ASN A 62 -2.32 -1.52 -11.74
CA ASN A 62 -2.94 -2.81 -12.00
C ASN A 62 -2.98 -3.62 -10.68
N PRO A 63 -4.10 -4.25 -10.30
CA PRO A 63 -4.22 -5.04 -9.07
C PRO A 63 -3.10 -6.07 -8.87
N LYS A 64 -2.57 -6.65 -9.96
CA LYS A 64 -1.43 -7.58 -9.89
C LYS A 64 -0.12 -6.93 -9.42
N LEU A 65 0.00 -5.61 -9.49
CA LEU A 65 1.18 -4.89 -8.99
C LEU A 65 1.06 -4.52 -7.52
N ILE A 66 -0.14 -4.53 -6.95
CA ILE A 66 -0.38 -4.14 -5.56
C ILE A 66 0.40 -5.05 -4.60
N SER A 67 0.40 -6.37 -4.83
CA SER A 67 1.17 -7.31 -4.00
C SER A 67 2.67 -6.99 -3.99
N HIS A 68 3.24 -6.57 -5.12
CA HIS A 68 4.65 -6.20 -5.17
C HIS A 68 4.95 -4.91 -4.41
N VAL A 69 4.01 -3.95 -4.43
CA VAL A 69 4.12 -2.71 -3.64
C VAL A 69 4.05 -3.02 -2.15
N THR A 70 3.06 -3.80 -1.72
CA THR A 70 2.90 -4.18 -0.31
C THR A 70 4.09 -4.98 0.19
N ASP A 71 4.62 -5.93 -0.59
CA ASP A 71 5.84 -6.67 -0.27
C ASP A 71 7.07 -5.74 -0.11
N ALA A 72 7.20 -4.74 -0.98
CA ALA A 72 8.28 -3.76 -0.90
C ALA A 72 8.17 -2.91 0.37
N LEU A 73 6.96 -2.47 0.73
CA LEU A 73 6.71 -1.68 1.95
C LEU A 73 6.96 -2.49 3.23
N ILE A 74 6.57 -3.77 3.24
CA ILE A 74 6.87 -4.70 4.32
C ILE A 74 8.39 -4.85 4.50
N LYS A 75 9.13 -5.06 3.41
CA LYS A 75 10.59 -5.15 3.44
C LYS A 75 11.26 -3.87 3.94
N LEU A 76 10.77 -2.71 3.52
CA LEU A 76 11.25 -1.41 4.03
C LEU A 76 11.04 -1.30 5.54
N SER A 77 9.86 -1.70 6.04
CA SER A 77 9.58 -1.71 7.47
C SER A 77 10.50 -2.66 8.23
N GLN A 78 10.80 -3.84 7.66
CA GLN A 78 11.77 -4.78 8.23
C GLN A 78 13.20 -4.24 8.26
N MET A 79 13.54 -3.30 7.36
CA MET A 79 14.82 -2.58 7.36
C MET A 79 14.85 -1.41 8.35
N GLY A 80 13.75 -1.12 9.05
CA GLY A 80 13.64 -0.10 10.08
C GLY A 80 13.09 1.24 9.60
N VAL A 81 12.43 1.28 8.44
CA VAL A 81 11.63 2.42 7.99
C VAL A 81 10.26 2.33 8.65
N GLN A 82 9.79 3.41 9.27
CA GLN A 82 8.41 3.48 9.74
C GLN A 82 7.50 3.88 8.57
N VAL A 83 6.50 3.05 8.27
CA VAL A 83 5.62 3.25 7.11
C VAL A 83 4.19 3.52 7.58
N PHE A 84 3.61 4.62 7.09
CA PHE A 84 2.20 4.97 7.24
C PHE A 84 1.54 4.97 5.87
N ILE A 85 0.43 4.24 5.75
CA ILE A 85 -0.32 4.09 4.50
C ILE A 85 -1.76 4.46 4.77
N SER A 86 -2.34 5.32 3.94
CA SER A 86 -3.79 5.44 3.79
C SER A 86 -4.20 4.70 2.52
N THR A 87 -5.31 4.00 2.56
CA THR A 87 -5.79 3.21 1.42
C THR A 87 -7.31 3.05 1.46
N HIS A 88 -7.91 3.00 0.28
CA HIS A 88 -9.30 2.59 0.07
C HIS A 88 -9.37 1.23 -0.69
N SER A 89 -8.24 0.53 -0.80
CA SER A 89 -8.16 -0.73 -1.55
C SER A 89 -8.28 -1.95 -0.66
N TYR A 90 -9.28 -2.77 -0.94
CA TYR A 90 -9.41 -4.11 -0.35
C TYR A 90 -8.12 -4.94 -0.53
N PHE A 91 -7.49 -4.87 -1.72
CA PHE A 91 -6.28 -5.65 -2.01
C PHE A 91 -5.09 -5.22 -1.15
N VAL A 92 -4.90 -3.92 -0.92
CA VAL A 92 -3.84 -3.41 -0.03
C VAL A 92 -4.10 -3.86 1.39
N GLN A 93 -5.33 -3.64 1.89
CA GLN A 93 -5.74 -4.01 3.23
C GLN A 93 -5.52 -5.51 3.50
N GLN A 94 -6.01 -6.37 2.60
CA GLN A 94 -5.87 -7.82 2.75
C GLN A 94 -4.43 -8.30 2.61
N SER A 95 -3.61 -7.67 1.76
CA SER A 95 -2.20 -8.03 1.65
C SER A 95 -1.45 -7.80 2.96
N PHE A 96 -1.69 -6.68 3.64
CA PHE A 96 -1.11 -6.42 4.96
C PHE A 96 -1.70 -7.31 6.04
N ASN A 97 -3.00 -7.61 5.99
CA ASN A 97 -3.64 -8.52 6.93
C ASN A 97 -3.05 -9.94 6.84
N LEU A 98 -2.95 -10.50 5.64
CA LEU A 98 -2.34 -11.81 5.42
C LEU A 98 -0.89 -11.86 5.91
N PHE A 99 -0.12 -10.81 5.67
CA PHE A 99 1.23 -10.73 6.21
C PHE A 99 1.22 -10.68 7.75
N ALA A 100 0.40 -9.81 8.35
CA ALA A 100 0.33 -9.63 9.81
C ALA A 100 -0.03 -10.95 10.52
N GLU A 101 -1.01 -11.67 9.99
CA GLU A 101 -1.56 -12.88 10.59
C GLU A 101 -0.67 -14.11 10.40
N TYR A 102 -0.19 -14.33 9.17
CA TYR A 102 0.46 -15.61 8.81
C TYR A 102 1.98 -15.52 8.68
N GLN A 103 2.53 -14.39 8.28
CA GLN A 103 3.94 -14.27 7.91
C GLN A 103 4.78 -13.43 8.88
N ASN A 104 4.16 -12.60 9.70
CA ASN A 104 4.83 -11.68 10.62
C ASN A 104 5.37 -12.40 11.87
N LYS A 105 6.42 -13.20 11.68
CA LYS A 105 6.99 -14.09 12.72
C LYS A 105 8.50 -13.93 12.81
N GLY A 106 9.07 -14.36 13.94
CA GLY A 106 10.51 -14.44 14.14
C GLY A 106 11.16 -13.13 14.56
N LYS A 107 12.47 -12.98 14.27
CA LYS A 107 13.29 -11.86 14.76
C LYS A 107 12.94 -10.51 14.13
N ASN A 108 12.40 -10.52 12.93
CA ASN A 108 12.05 -9.30 12.17
C ASN A 108 10.53 -9.03 12.22
N LYS A 109 9.87 -9.45 13.30
CA LYS A 109 8.45 -9.20 13.52
C LYS A 109 8.19 -7.68 13.56
N LEU A 110 7.25 -7.22 12.73
CA LEU A 110 6.81 -5.83 12.68
C LEU A 110 5.69 -5.58 13.69
N ASP A 111 5.63 -4.37 14.22
CA ASP A 111 4.47 -3.88 14.96
C ASP A 111 3.52 -3.20 13.96
N ILE A 112 2.52 -3.95 13.49
CA ILE A 112 1.54 -3.50 12.52
C ILE A 112 0.30 -3.06 13.26
N GLN A 113 -0.27 -1.91 12.86
CA GLN A 113 -1.50 -1.39 13.40
C GLN A 113 -2.44 -0.99 12.27
N PHE A 114 -3.64 -1.52 12.29
CA PHE A 114 -4.76 -1.10 11.45
C PHE A 114 -5.50 0.03 12.17
N MET A 115 -5.89 1.05 11.39
CA MET A 115 -6.63 2.20 11.91
C MET A 115 -7.76 2.53 10.94
N SER A 116 -8.96 2.74 11.49
CA SER A 116 -10.10 3.25 10.74
C SER A 116 -10.56 4.59 11.31
N LEU A 117 -10.77 5.56 10.42
CA LEU A 117 -11.33 6.85 10.74
C LEU A 117 -12.78 6.86 10.28
N TYR A 118 -13.71 7.08 11.21
CA TYR A 118 -15.14 7.10 10.92
C TYR A 118 -15.85 8.25 11.62
N LYS A 119 -17.00 8.63 11.08
CA LYS A 119 -17.87 9.64 11.70
C LYS A 119 -18.91 8.96 12.56
N ASP A 120 -18.91 9.28 13.83
CA ASP A 120 -19.92 8.80 14.78
C ASP A 120 -21.29 9.33 14.38
N ILE A 121 -22.25 8.43 14.22
CA ILE A 121 -23.62 8.74 13.77
C ILE A 121 -24.38 9.56 14.82
N GLU A 122 -24.15 9.33 16.11
CA GLU A 122 -24.91 9.97 17.20
C GLU A 122 -24.53 11.45 17.39
N ASN A 123 -23.26 11.77 17.29
CA ASN A 123 -22.75 13.11 17.62
C ASN A 123 -22.00 13.81 16.47
N GLY A 124 -21.85 13.13 15.32
CA GLY A 124 -21.20 13.64 14.14
C GLY A 124 -19.69 13.87 14.29
N LYS A 125 -19.07 13.42 15.37
CA LYS A 125 -17.63 13.59 15.62
C LYS A 125 -16.81 12.54 14.89
N LEU A 126 -15.61 12.95 14.45
CA LEU A 126 -14.63 12.01 13.90
C LEU A 126 -14.06 11.16 15.04
N LYS A 127 -14.08 9.84 14.87
CA LYS A 127 -13.48 8.85 15.77
C LYS A 127 -12.42 8.05 15.04
N CYS A 128 -11.51 7.45 15.80
CA CYS A 128 -10.49 6.54 15.30
C CYS A 128 -10.59 5.23 16.07
N GLU A 129 -10.78 4.15 15.35
CA GLU A 129 -10.66 2.79 15.84
C GLU A 129 -9.30 2.22 15.40
N LYS A 130 -8.66 1.42 16.26
CA LYS A 130 -7.36 0.84 15.98
C LYS A 130 -7.18 -0.52 16.61
N SER A 131 -6.63 -1.47 15.86
CA SER A 131 -6.24 -2.79 16.34
C SER A 131 -5.02 -3.32 15.60
N LYS A 132 -4.40 -4.36 16.18
CA LYS A 132 -3.35 -5.18 15.52
C LYS A 132 -3.95 -6.29 14.67
N ASP A 133 -5.21 -6.57 14.86
CA ASP A 133 -6.01 -7.52 14.09
C ASP A 133 -7.06 -6.76 13.28
N LEU A 134 -7.04 -6.95 11.97
CA LEU A 134 -8.00 -6.28 11.09
C LEU A 134 -9.44 -6.71 11.38
N SER A 135 -9.65 -7.95 11.83
CA SER A 135 -10.98 -8.47 12.15
C SER A 135 -11.64 -7.80 13.36
N GLU A 136 -10.84 -7.12 14.19
CA GLU A 136 -11.34 -6.35 15.35
C GLU A 136 -11.74 -4.91 14.98
N ILE A 137 -11.52 -4.47 13.75
CA ILE A 137 -11.94 -3.14 13.26
C ILE A 137 -13.42 -3.23 12.84
N SER A 138 -14.31 -2.69 13.68
CA SER A 138 -15.77 -2.74 13.46
C SER A 138 -16.24 -1.76 12.39
N HIS A 139 -15.58 -0.59 12.28
CA HIS A 139 -15.92 0.44 11.30
C HIS A 139 -14.94 0.40 10.13
N ASN A 140 -15.08 -0.62 9.29
CA ASN A 140 -14.25 -0.81 8.10
C ASN A 140 -15.08 -0.58 6.85
N ALA A 141 -15.10 0.66 6.36
CA ALA A 141 -15.89 1.06 5.19
C ALA A 141 -15.63 0.21 3.93
N ILE A 142 -14.40 -0.35 3.79
CA ILE A 142 -14.07 -1.24 2.67
C ILE A 142 -14.81 -2.56 2.81
N MET A 143 -14.84 -3.14 4.00
CA MET A 143 -15.53 -4.40 4.26
C MET A 143 -17.04 -4.22 4.28
N GLU A 144 -17.53 -3.13 4.89
CA GLU A 144 -18.96 -2.79 4.93
C GLU A 144 -19.54 -2.69 3.50
N GLU A 145 -18.83 -2.03 2.57
CA GLU A 145 -19.27 -1.93 1.18
C GLU A 145 -19.16 -3.28 0.43
N PHE A 146 -18.16 -4.08 0.74
CA PHE A 146 -18.01 -5.41 0.17
C PHE A 146 -19.18 -6.33 0.57
N ASP A 147 -19.53 -6.32 1.85
CA ASP A 147 -20.66 -7.08 2.39
C ASP A 147 -22.01 -6.58 1.81
N ALA A 148 -22.20 -5.26 1.68
CA ALA A 148 -23.38 -4.69 1.07
C ALA A 148 -23.58 -5.09 -0.41
N ILE A 149 -22.46 -5.16 -1.17
CA ILE A 149 -22.50 -5.63 -2.56
C ILE A 149 -22.86 -7.13 -2.61
N TYR A 150 -22.28 -7.92 -1.72
CA TYR A 150 -22.56 -9.35 -1.63
C TYR A 150 -24.04 -9.61 -1.28
N ASP A 151 -24.59 -8.93 -0.27
CA ASP A 151 -25.98 -9.05 0.13
C ASP A 151 -26.93 -8.70 -1.02
N LYS A 152 -26.63 -7.61 -1.72
CA LYS A 152 -27.38 -7.19 -2.92
C LYS A 152 -27.35 -8.25 -4.04
N GLU A 153 -26.22 -8.92 -4.22
CA GLU A 153 -26.11 -10.02 -5.20
C GLU A 153 -27.01 -11.18 -4.80
N GLN A 154 -27.06 -11.56 -3.51
CA GLN A 154 -27.92 -12.63 -3.04
C GLN A 154 -29.41 -12.30 -3.24
N GLU A 155 -29.83 -11.06 -2.97
CA GLU A 155 -31.22 -10.60 -3.19
C GLU A 155 -31.65 -10.67 -4.67
N LEU A 156 -30.69 -10.55 -5.61
CA LEU A 156 -30.99 -10.60 -7.06
C LEU A 156 -31.02 -12.01 -7.64
N ILE A 157 -30.52 -12.99 -6.89
CA ILE A 157 -30.50 -14.42 -7.31
C ILE A 157 -31.76 -15.16 -6.81
N GLU A 158 -32.39 -14.70 -5.75
CA GLU A 158 -33.69 -15.20 -5.25
C GLU A 158 -34.85 -14.72 -6.13
#